data_e35e8fdc9d0ae30abc1fe9325e77de20
#
_entry.id   e35e8fdc9d0ae30abc1fe9325e77de20
#
_cell.length_a   1.000
_cell.length_b   1.000
_cell.length_c   1.000
_cell.angle_alpha   90.00
_cell.angle_beta   90.00
_cell.angle_gamma   90.00
#
_symmetry.space_group_name_H-M   'P 1'
#
loop_
_entity.id
_entity.type
_entity.pdbx_description
1 polymer ?
#
loop_
_entity_poly.entity_id
_entity_poly.type
_entity_poly.pdbx_seq_one_letter_code
_entity_poly.pdbx_strand_id
1 'polypeptide(L)'
;TFTMDVNPSVEYTIAKSGLVKNVRCLNSDAENALSDVALRKQSIQTALMRTVAAYEACGYMEKGEATVLISFDSRLDANAELKASLSAEIRKALEQTDTVGTLVFRSGLKENAEAAKLAEEVHVSLGRADWILTAANKTGLPAEEVARMSLDELLKFQEASGIDSVNISKFISLEEAKKIALKDAGLDELTQKIVFTRAELNRNQGKPCYILEFYTGTNQYFYQIDAKSGSI
;
A
#
# COMPACT_ATOMS: atom_id res chain seq x y z
N THR A 1 -11.27 9.87 13.86
CA THR A 1 -10.44 8.66 13.68
C THR A 1 -9.98 8.53 12.24
N PHE A 2 -8.94 7.74 12.02
CA PHE A 2 -8.58 7.24 10.71
C PHE A 2 -8.22 5.74 10.80
N THR A 3 -8.32 5.03 9.68
CA THR A 3 -7.90 3.63 9.57
C THR A 3 -6.70 3.49 8.66
N MET A 4 -5.89 2.48 8.94
CA MET A 4 -4.81 2.02 8.08
C MET A 4 -5.09 0.55 7.73
N ASP A 5 -5.25 0.29 6.45
CA ASP A 5 -5.45 -1.05 5.90
C ASP A 5 -4.27 -1.43 5.02
N VAL A 6 -3.80 -2.62 5.25
CA VAL A 6 -2.87 -3.36 4.40
C VAL A 6 -3.50 -4.73 4.12
N ASN A 7 -3.99 -5.36 5.09
CA ASN A 7 -4.38 -6.66 5.51
C ASN A 7 -3.23 -7.28 6.30
N PRO A 8 -3.04 -6.76 7.50
CA PRO A 8 -4.00 -6.37 8.59
C PRO A 8 -4.67 -4.98 8.45
N SER A 9 -5.72 -4.75 9.29
CA SER A 9 -6.49 -3.51 9.37
C SER A 9 -6.56 -2.97 10.80
N VAL A 10 -6.26 -1.67 10.97
CA VAL A 10 -6.22 -1.01 12.29
C VAL A 10 -6.82 0.39 12.27
N GLU A 11 -7.52 0.77 13.34
CA GLU A 11 -8.10 2.09 13.53
C GLU A 11 -7.36 2.87 14.62
N TYR A 12 -7.07 4.14 14.34
CA TYR A 12 -6.46 5.08 15.25
C TYR A 12 -7.43 6.19 15.65
N THR A 13 -7.57 6.39 16.96
CA THR A 13 -8.25 7.57 17.52
C THR A 13 -7.20 8.56 17.97
N ILE A 14 -7.26 9.80 17.45
CA ILE A 14 -6.32 10.87 17.78
C ILE A 14 -6.93 11.80 18.81
N ALA A 15 -6.18 12.13 19.84
CA ALA A 15 -6.56 13.11 20.84
C ALA A 15 -6.40 14.54 20.29
N LYS A 16 -7.00 15.54 20.96
CA LYS A 16 -6.81 16.98 20.63
C LYS A 16 -5.35 17.43 20.73
N SER A 17 -4.52 16.71 21.48
CA SER A 17 -3.08 16.95 21.60
C SER A 17 -2.26 16.44 20.42
N GLY A 18 -2.86 15.80 19.42
CA GLY A 18 -2.16 15.16 18.29
C GLY A 18 -1.60 13.77 18.60
N LEU A 19 -1.74 13.29 19.85
CA LEU A 19 -1.25 11.97 20.21
C LEU A 19 -2.30 10.88 19.96
N VAL A 20 -1.85 9.66 19.71
CA VAL A 20 -2.71 8.48 19.60
C VAL A 20 -3.38 8.20 20.95
N LYS A 21 -4.69 8.38 21.02
CA LYS A 21 -5.52 8.12 22.19
C LYS A 21 -5.86 6.64 22.34
N ASN A 22 -6.25 6.02 21.23
CA ASN A 22 -6.64 4.61 21.20
C ASN A 22 -6.27 3.99 19.87
N VAL A 23 -6.07 2.66 19.89
CA VAL A 23 -5.84 1.83 18.72
C VAL A 23 -6.80 0.64 18.82
N ARG A 24 -7.49 0.32 17.74
CA ARG A 24 -8.42 -0.80 17.65
C ARG A 24 -8.03 -1.64 16.42
N CYS A 25 -7.61 -2.87 16.67
CA CYS A 25 -7.41 -3.84 15.61
C CYS A 25 -8.79 -4.26 15.05
N LEU A 26 -8.91 -4.38 13.74
CA LEU A 26 -10.15 -4.71 13.05
C LEU A 26 -10.21 -6.18 12.66
N ASN A 27 -9.06 -6.88 12.69
CA ASN A 27 -8.96 -8.31 12.43
C ASN A 27 -7.87 -8.96 13.29
N SER A 28 -7.87 -10.30 13.32
CA SER A 28 -6.93 -11.12 14.09
C SER A 28 -5.47 -10.90 13.68
N ASP A 29 -5.21 -10.63 12.41
CA ASP A 29 -3.86 -10.38 11.92
C ASP A 29 -3.27 -9.10 12.53
N ALA A 30 -4.09 -8.04 12.64
CA ALA A 30 -3.70 -6.81 13.32
C ALA A 30 -3.51 -7.04 14.83
N GLU A 31 -4.39 -7.83 15.47
CA GLU A 31 -4.26 -8.19 16.89
C GLU A 31 -2.94 -8.92 17.15
N ASN A 32 -2.63 -9.94 16.35
CA ASN A 32 -1.40 -10.72 16.47
C ASN A 32 -0.14 -9.86 16.26
N ALA A 33 -0.13 -9.04 15.21
CA ALA A 33 1.04 -8.22 14.88
C ALA A 33 1.29 -7.08 15.88
N LEU A 34 0.23 -6.53 16.49
CA LEU A 34 0.31 -5.35 17.34
C LEU A 34 0.19 -5.65 18.85
N SER A 35 0.08 -6.93 19.25
CA SER A 35 -0.15 -7.34 20.65
C SER A 35 0.84 -6.72 21.64
N ASP A 36 2.12 -6.66 21.27
CA ASP A 36 3.21 -6.17 22.11
C ASP A 36 3.73 -4.79 21.67
N VAL A 37 3.01 -4.10 20.77
CA VAL A 37 3.46 -2.81 20.22
C VAL A 37 2.83 -1.64 20.97
N ALA A 38 3.67 -0.83 21.63
CA ALA A 38 3.21 0.36 22.36
C ALA A 38 2.88 1.49 21.38
N LEU A 39 1.60 1.66 21.03
CA LEU A 39 1.11 2.65 20.08
C LEU A 39 0.40 3.84 20.75
N ARG A 40 -0.22 3.61 21.93
CA ARG A 40 -0.98 4.67 22.65
C ARG A 40 -0.03 5.70 23.23
N LYS A 41 -0.48 6.95 23.29
CA LYS A 41 0.27 8.12 23.78
C LYS A 41 1.52 8.46 22.94
N GLN A 42 1.67 7.85 21.77
CA GLN A 42 2.72 8.17 20.80
C GLN A 42 2.23 9.27 19.83
N SER A 43 3.17 9.96 19.17
CA SER A 43 2.85 10.75 18.00
C SER A 43 2.32 9.83 16.87
N ILE A 44 1.54 10.38 15.95
CA ILE A 44 1.04 9.66 14.76
C ILE A 44 2.21 9.05 13.99
N GLN A 45 3.27 9.83 13.78
CA GLN A 45 4.48 9.37 13.11
C GLN A 45 5.09 8.14 13.79
N THR A 46 5.31 8.19 15.10
CA THR A 46 5.90 7.07 15.84
C THR A 46 4.99 5.84 15.81
N ALA A 47 3.68 6.04 15.96
CA ALA A 47 2.71 4.94 15.93
C ALA A 47 2.69 4.24 14.56
N LEU A 48 2.62 5.01 13.47
CA LEU A 48 2.62 4.45 12.11
C LEU A 48 3.93 3.73 11.79
N MET A 49 5.08 4.30 12.13
CA MET A 49 6.38 3.64 11.91
C MET A 49 6.48 2.32 12.67
N ARG A 50 6.00 2.26 13.91
CA ARG A 50 5.97 1.02 14.71
C ARG A 50 5.01 -0.01 14.13
N THR A 51 3.85 0.43 13.64
CA THR A 51 2.88 -0.47 12.99
C THR A 51 3.46 -1.06 11.72
N VAL A 52 4.08 -0.25 10.85
CA VAL A 52 4.74 -0.73 9.64
C VAL A 52 5.83 -1.74 9.98
N ALA A 53 6.69 -1.42 10.96
CA ALA A 53 7.75 -2.34 11.40
C ALA A 53 7.21 -3.67 11.94
N ALA A 54 6.10 -3.65 12.69
CA ALA A 54 5.46 -4.86 13.18
C ALA A 54 4.83 -5.69 12.04
N TYR A 55 4.17 -5.04 11.10
CA TYR A 55 3.58 -5.72 9.93
C TYR A 55 4.65 -6.30 9.02
N GLU A 56 5.79 -5.61 8.85
CA GLU A 56 6.95 -6.13 8.12
C GLU A 56 7.55 -7.35 8.83
N ALA A 57 7.72 -7.28 10.15
CA ALA A 57 8.27 -8.39 10.94
C ALA A 57 7.39 -9.65 10.91
N CYS A 58 6.07 -9.47 10.78
CA CYS A 58 5.10 -10.57 10.63
C CYS A 58 4.90 -11.02 9.18
N GLY A 59 5.58 -10.41 8.20
CA GLY A 59 5.47 -10.78 6.79
C GLY A 59 4.22 -10.26 6.07
N TYR A 60 3.48 -9.31 6.67
CA TYR A 60 2.31 -8.70 6.03
C TYR A 60 2.65 -7.57 5.05
N MET A 61 3.88 -7.07 5.09
CA MET A 61 4.35 -6.00 4.21
C MET A 61 5.73 -6.33 3.67
N GLU A 62 5.92 -6.14 2.37
CA GLU A 62 7.23 -6.23 1.72
C GLU A 62 7.78 -4.83 1.43
N LYS A 63 9.11 -4.67 1.60
CA LYS A 63 9.75 -3.36 1.45
C LYS A 63 9.62 -2.83 0.02
N GLY A 64 9.11 -1.60 -0.08
CA GLY A 64 9.02 -0.85 -1.31
C GLY A 64 7.80 -1.16 -2.17
N GLU A 65 7.03 -2.19 -1.84
CA GLU A 65 5.89 -2.64 -2.66
C GLU A 65 4.55 -2.52 -1.96
N ALA A 66 4.54 -2.40 -0.63
CA ALA A 66 3.30 -2.42 0.12
C ALA A 66 2.38 -1.25 -0.24
N THR A 67 1.14 -1.55 -0.60
CA THR A 67 0.08 -0.56 -0.72
C THR A 67 -0.63 -0.40 0.61
N VAL A 68 -0.76 0.84 1.05
CA VAL A 68 -1.44 1.23 2.29
C VAL A 68 -2.65 2.09 1.97
N LEU A 69 -3.83 1.68 2.45
CA LEU A 69 -5.04 2.48 2.39
C LEU A 69 -5.24 3.21 3.72
N ILE A 70 -5.40 4.52 3.64
CA ILE A 70 -5.81 5.39 4.75
C ILE A 70 -7.23 5.89 4.49
N SER A 71 -8.13 5.68 5.46
CA SER A 71 -9.49 6.18 5.37
C SER A 71 -9.83 7.04 6.59
N PHE A 72 -10.54 8.14 6.36
CA PHE A 72 -10.95 9.08 7.40
C PHE A 72 -12.41 8.87 7.76
N ASP A 73 -12.75 9.00 9.06
CA ASP A 73 -14.15 9.04 9.46
C ASP A 73 -14.87 10.31 8.94
N SER A 74 -16.18 10.30 8.91
CA SER A 74 -16.99 11.38 8.38
C SER A 74 -16.77 12.73 9.08
N ARG A 75 -16.41 12.72 10.37
CA ARG A 75 -16.14 13.94 11.17
C ARG A 75 -14.82 14.57 10.76
N LEU A 76 -13.80 13.74 10.56
CA LEU A 76 -12.49 14.20 10.13
C LEU A 76 -12.55 14.64 8.66
N ASP A 77 -13.26 13.90 7.85
CA ASP A 77 -13.44 14.21 6.42
C ASP A 77 -14.19 15.53 6.19
N ALA A 78 -15.13 15.87 7.07
CA ALA A 78 -15.85 17.15 7.05
C ALA A 78 -14.97 18.37 7.42
N ASN A 79 -13.81 18.15 8.04
CA ASN A 79 -12.87 19.23 8.40
C ASN A 79 -11.67 19.22 7.44
N ALA A 80 -11.77 20.00 6.36
CA ALA A 80 -10.77 19.99 5.28
C ALA A 80 -9.35 20.36 5.75
N GLU A 81 -9.22 21.32 6.68
CA GLU A 81 -7.92 21.76 7.20
C GLU A 81 -7.26 20.66 8.05
N LEU A 82 -8.02 20.10 9.00
CA LEU A 82 -7.54 19.02 9.85
C LEU A 82 -7.21 17.77 9.03
N LYS A 83 -8.04 17.42 8.04
CA LYS A 83 -7.79 16.32 7.11
C LYS A 83 -6.50 16.53 6.32
N ALA A 84 -6.30 17.71 5.75
CA ALA A 84 -5.09 18.04 4.99
C ALA A 84 -3.83 17.94 5.87
N SER A 85 -3.88 18.50 7.07
CA SER A 85 -2.78 18.43 8.04
C SER A 85 -2.45 16.99 8.42
N LEU A 86 -3.46 16.18 8.74
CA LEU A 86 -3.28 14.79 9.13
C LEU A 86 -2.79 13.93 7.95
N SER A 87 -3.31 14.15 6.74
CA SER A 87 -2.84 13.46 5.53
C SER A 87 -1.37 13.75 5.26
N ALA A 88 -0.94 15.00 5.43
CA ALA A 88 0.46 15.38 5.28
C ALA A 88 1.37 14.71 6.33
N GLU A 89 0.91 14.65 7.60
CA GLU A 89 1.65 13.98 8.68
C GLU A 89 1.75 12.47 8.45
N ILE A 90 0.65 11.81 8.08
CA ILE A 90 0.62 10.39 7.75
C ILE A 90 1.56 10.09 6.57
N ARG A 91 1.44 10.88 5.49
CA ARG A 91 2.30 10.73 4.31
C ARG A 91 3.78 10.85 4.68
N LYS A 92 4.15 11.91 5.39
CA LYS A 92 5.53 12.12 5.86
C LYS A 92 6.04 10.96 6.72
N ALA A 93 5.19 10.40 7.60
CA ALA A 93 5.55 9.26 8.43
C ALA A 93 5.82 8.01 7.60
N LEU A 94 4.95 7.70 6.64
CA LEU A 94 5.06 6.52 5.78
C LEU A 94 6.18 6.64 4.73
N GLU A 95 6.45 7.84 4.23
CA GLU A 95 7.60 8.13 3.37
C GLU A 95 8.96 7.87 4.06
N GLN A 96 9.01 7.91 5.40
CA GLN A 96 10.22 7.57 6.17
C GLN A 96 10.45 6.06 6.29
N THR A 97 9.45 5.25 6.00
CA THR A 97 9.60 3.80 5.91
C THR A 97 10.14 3.42 4.53
N ASP A 98 10.89 2.33 4.45
CA ASP A 98 11.31 1.78 3.15
C ASP A 98 10.32 0.71 2.65
N THR A 99 9.17 0.57 3.31
CA THR A 99 8.23 -0.54 3.14
C THR A 99 7.04 -0.13 2.26
N VAL A 100 6.54 1.09 2.46
CA VAL A 100 5.35 1.56 1.72
C VAL A 100 5.75 2.05 0.33
N GLY A 101 5.19 1.41 -0.69
CA GLY A 101 5.36 1.79 -2.11
C GLY A 101 4.26 2.73 -2.58
N THR A 102 3.01 2.37 -2.28
CA THR A 102 1.84 3.16 -2.68
C THR A 102 1.00 3.53 -1.47
N LEU A 103 0.65 4.80 -1.36
CA LEU A 103 -0.24 5.33 -0.35
C LEU A 103 -1.54 5.77 -0.99
N VAL A 104 -2.65 5.26 -0.50
CA VAL A 104 -3.99 5.54 -0.98
C VAL A 104 -4.78 6.24 0.11
N PHE A 105 -5.39 7.37 -0.21
CA PHE A 105 -6.32 8.05 0.67
C PHE A 105 -7.74 7.86 0.17
N ARG A 106 -8.63 7.41 1.05
CA ARG A 106 -10.06 7.33 0.83
C ARG A 106 -10.76 8.39 1.65
N SER A 107 -11.49 9.28 0.97
CA SER A 107 -12.28 10.35 1.55
C SER A 107 -13.70 10.34 1.00
N GLY A 108 -14.58 11.16 1.57
CA GLY A 108 -15.96 11.26 1.14
C GLY A 108 -16.82 10.04 1.50
N LEU A 109 -16.40 9.28 2.53
CA LEU A 109 -17.17 8.14 3.02
C LEU A 109 -18.51 8.64 3.57
N LYS A 110 -19.59 8.24 2.91
CA LYS A 110 -20.96 8.47 3.40
C LYS A 110 -21.36 7.32 4.31
N GLU A 111 -22.30 7.59 5.20
CA GLU A 111 -22.96 6.51 5.94
C GLU A 111 -23.62 5.56 4.91
N ASN A 112 -23.11 4.35 4.85
CA ASN A 112 -23.56 3.30 3.96
C ASN A 112 -23.72 2.02 4.78
N ALA A 113 -24.97 1.62 5.03
CA ALA A 113 -25.28 0.45 5.82
C ALA A 113 -24.74 -0.85 5.19
N GLU A 114 -24.69 -0.93 3.87
CA GLU A 114 -24.13 -2.07 3.15
C GLU A 114 -22.61 -2.17 3.35
N ALA A 115 -21.89 -1.03 3.24
CA ALA A 115 -20.48 -0.98 3.51
C ALA A 115 -20.16 -1.30 4.99
N ALA A 116 -20.98 -0.80 5.93
CA ALA A 116 -20.79 -1.11 7.35
C ALA A 116 -20.99 -2.60 7.62
N LYS A 117 -22.03 -3.21 7.05
CA LYS A 117 -22.28 -4.65 7.16
C LYS A 117 -21.13 -5.47 6.57
N LEU A 118 -20.69 -5.13 5.36
CA LEU A 118 -19.56 -5.82 4.72
C LEU A 118 -18.27 -5.66 5.53
N ALA A 119 -18.01 -4.48 6.09
CA ALA A 119 -16.83 -4.24 6.93
C ALA A 119 -16.79 -5.17 8.15
N GLU A 120 -17.94 -5.40 8.79
CA GLU A 120 -18.08 -6.34 9.91
C GLU A 120 -17.91 -7.80 9.46
N GLU A 121 -18.52 -8.19 8.34
CA GLU A 121 -18.49 -9.56 7.82
C GLU A 121 -17.08 -10.00 7.39
N VAL A 122 -16.33 -9.11 6.73
CA VAL A 122 -14.99 -9.42 6.21
C VAL A 122 -13.85 -8.85 7.06
N HIS A 123 -14.17 -8.25 8.22
CA HIS A 123 -13.20 -7.73 9.19
C HIS A 123 -12.17 -6.75 8.61
N VAL A 124 -12.66 -5.76 7.88
CA VAL A 124 -11.86 -4.67 7.29
C VAL A 124 -12.38 -3.30 7.73
N SER A 125 -11.69 -2.22 7.37
CA SER A 125 -12.20 -0.88 7.62
C SER A 125 -13.43 -0.57 6.76
N LEU A 126 -14.22 0.43 7.21
CA LEU A 126 -15.33 0.97 6.42
C LEU A 126 -14.85 1.50 5.06
N GLY A 127 -13.68 2.14 5.00
CA GLY A 127 -13.12 2.67 3.77
C GLY A 127 -12.76 1.58 2.76
N ARG A 128 -12.20 0.46 3.24
CA ARG A 128 -11.92 -0.70 2.40
C ARG A 128 -13.22 -1.38 1.94
N ALA A 129 -14.20 -1.55 2.82
CA ALA A 129 -15.50 -2.13 2.47
C ALA A 129 -16.24 -1.31 1.41
N ASP A 130 -16.26 0.02 1.56
CA ASP A 130 -16.85 0.92 0.56
C ASP A 130 -16.13 0.84 -0.80
N TRP A 131 -14.80 0.69 -0.78
CA TRP A 131 -14.05 0.49 -2.02
C TRP A 131 -14.34 -0.87 -2.66
N ILE A 132 -14.45 -1.95 -1.87
CA ILE A 132 -14.86 -3.28 -2.35
C ILE A 132 -16.22 -3.19 -3.04
N LEU A 133 -17.23 -2.57 -2.42
CA LEU A 133 -18.56 -2.41 -3.02
C LEU A 133 -18.52 -1.59 -4.32
N THR A 134 -17.72 -0.53 -4.34
CA THR A 134 -17.52 0.28 -5.54
C THR A 134 -16.92 -0.53 -6.68
N ALA A 135 -15.89 -1.35 -6.40
CA ALA A 135 -15.27 -2.22 -7.37
C ALA A 135 -16.21 -3.36 -7.81
N ALA A 136 -16.97 -3.95 -6.90
CA ALA A 136 -17.96 -4.99 -7.19
C ALA A 136 -19.03 -4.46 -8.16
N ASN A 137 -19.58 -3.28 -7.88
CA ASN A 137 -20.56 -2.64 -8.76
C ASN A 137 -20.00 -2.33 -10.15
N LYS A 138 -18.72 -1.97 -10.25
CA LYS A 138 -18.06 -1.65 -11.52
C LYS A 138 -17.75 -2.92 -12.35
N THR A 139 -17.35 -3.98 -11.69
CA THR A 139 -16.93 -5.23 -12.34
C THR A 139 -18.07 -6.22 -12.55
N GLY A 140 -19.17 -6.09 -11.80
CA GLY A 140 -20.24 -7.07 -11.73
C GLY A 140 -19.91 -8.34 -10.95
N LEU A 141 -18.74 -8.36 -10.26
CA LEU A 141 -18.33 -9.48 -9.41
C LEU A 141 -19.02 -9.42 -8.04
N PRO A 142 -19.26 -10.57 -7.38
CA PRO A 142 -19.74 -10.60 -6.01
C PRO A 142 -18.77 -9.88 -5.05
N ALA A 143 -19.30 -9.15 -4.05
CA ALA A 143 -18.49 -8.40 -3.10
C ALA A 143 -17.52 -9.30 -2.32
N GLU A 144 -17.92 -10.55 -2.02
CA GLU A 144 -17.06 -11.54 -1.35
C GLU A 144 -15.85 -11.95 -2.19
N GLU A 145 -15.97 -11.94 -3.51
CA GLU A 145 -14.86 -12.22 -4.41
C GLU A 145 -13.92 -11.03 -4.47
N VAL A 146 -14.46 -9.82 -4.61
CA VAL A 146 -13.68 -8.58 -4.60
C VAL A 146 -12.99 -8.35 -3.24
N ALA A 147 -13.59 -8.78 -2.12
CA ALA A 147 -13.02 -8.68 -0.79
C ALA A 147 -11.72 -9.49 -0.61
N ARG A 148 -11.50 -10.51 -1.44
CA ARG A 148 -10.27 -11.32 -1.45
C ARG A 148 -9.12 -10.66 -2.23
N MET A 149 -9.42 -9.62 -2.99
CA MET A 149 -8.41 -8.90 -3.76
C MET A 149 -7.47 -8.12 -2.83
N SER A 150 -6.21 -8.05 -3.22
CA SER A 150 -5.24 -7.16 -2.60
C SER A 150 -5.59 -5.69 -2.86
N LEU A 151 -4.97 -4.77 -2.11
CA LEU A 151 -5.15 -3.34 -2.38
C LEU A 151 -4.60 -2.95 -3.76
N ASP A 152 -3.55 -3.61 -4.23
CA ASP A 152 -2.98 -3.39 -5.58
C ASP A 152 -3.94 -3.83 -6.70
N GLU A 153 -4.66 -4.91 -6.48
CA GLU A 153 -5.71 -5.34 -7.41
C GLU A 153 -6.88 -4.38 -7.41
N LEU A 154 -7.30 -3.90 -6.23
CA LEU A 154 -8.34 -2.88 -6.10
C LEU A 154 -7.95 -1.55 -6.75
N LEU A 155 -6.66 -1.18 -6.76
CA LEU A 155 -6.16 0.02 -7.46
C LEU A 155 -6.45 0.02 -8.95
N LYS A 156 -6.58 -1.12 -9.60
CA LYS A 156 -6.98 -1.21 -11.01
C LYS A 156 -8.39 -0.69 -11.27
N PHE A 157 -9.19 -0.53 -10.23
CA PHE A 157 -10.56 -0.02 -10.25
C PHE A 157 -10.71 1.34 -9.56
N GLN A 158 -9.61 2.13 -9.47
CA GLN A 158 -9.54 3.35 -8.67
C GLN A 158 -10.31 4.58 -9.22
N GLU A 159 -10.89 4.53 -10.42
CA GLU A 159 -11.69 5.63 -10.99
C GLU A 159 -12.97 5.96 -10.16
N ALA A 160 -13.03 5.51 -8.92
CA ALA A 160 -14.06 5.88 -7.97
C ALA A 160 -13.75 7.25 -7.36
N SER A 161 -14.76 8.10 -7.27
CA SER A 161 -14.66 9.41 -6.61
C SER A 161 -14.19 9.26 -5.16
N GLY A 162 -13.28 10.12 -4.70
CA GLY A 162 -12.76 10.14 -3.34
C GLY A 162 -11.61 9.18 -3.05
N ILE A 163 -11.01 8.59 -4.08
CA ILE A 163 -9.73 7.86 -3.98
C ILE A 163 -8.62 8.72 -4.57
N ASP A 164 -7.59 8.94 -3.78
CA ASP A 164 -6.36 9.60 -4.19
C ASP A 164 -5.19 8.67 -3.88
N SER A 165 -4.38 8.36 -4.88
CA SER A 165 -3.22 7.48 -4.74
C SER A 165 -1.93 8.19 -5.12
N VAL A 166 -0.89 7.95 -4.32
CA VAL A 166 0.43 8.51 -4.56
C VAL A 166 1.49 7.43 -4.37
N ASN A 167 2.37 7.31 -5.35
CA ASN A 167 3.57 6.48 -5.19
C ASN A 167 4.57 7.23 -4.30
N ILE A 168 4.96 6.61 -3.19
CA ILE A 168 5.95 7.12 -2.23
C ILE A 168 7.15 6.18 -2.11
N SER A 169 7.24 5.17 -2.97
CA SER A 169 8.38 4.24 -2.99
C SER A 169 9.69 5.00 -3.18
N LYS A 170 10.68 4.61 -2.42
CA LYS A 170 12.06 5.05 -2.62
C LYS A 170 12.80 4.20 -3.68
N PHE A 171 12.11 3.24 -4.26
CA PHE A 171 12.63 2.36 -5.29
C PHE A 171 12.21 2.88 -6.66
N ILE A 172 13.05 2.66 -7.65
CA ILE A 172 12.65 2.81 -9.04
C ILE A 172 11.56 1.78 -9.34
N SER A 173 10.71 2.05 -10.31
CA SER A 173 9.69 1.07 -10.72
C SER A 173 10.32 -0.12 -11.45
N LEU A 174 9.64 -1.27 -11.45
CA LEU A 174 10.06 -2.44 -12.23
C LEU A 174 10.21 -2.10 -13.73
N GLU A 175 9.31 -1.27 -14.25
CA GLU A 175 9.38 -0.82 -15.64
C GLU A 175 10.60 0.07 -15.92
N GLU A 176 11.00 0.86 -14.95
CA GLU A 176 12.23 1.65 -15.07
C GLU A 176 13.47 0.75 -14.99
N ALA A 177 13.48 -0.25 -14.11
CA ALA A 177 14.54 -1.26 -14.05
C ALA A 177 14.66 -2.03 -15.38
N LYS A 178 13.55 -2.45 -15.99
CA LYS A 178 13.54 -3.06 -17.32
C LYS A 178 14.16 -2.15 -18.37
N LYS A 179 13.76 -0.87 -18.42
CA LYS A 179 14.33 0.13 -19.33
C LYS A 179 15.84 0.29 -19.16
N ILE A 180 16.32 0.30 -17.92
CA ILE A 180 17.77 0.38 -17.63
C ILE A 180 18.47 -0.85 -18.19
N ALA A 181 17.97 -2.06 -17.94
CA ALA A 181 18.55 -3.30 -18.45
C ALA A 181 18.59 -3.35 -19.98
N LEU A 182 17.49 -2.97 -20.62
CA LEU A 182 17.40 -2.98 -22.09
C LEU A 182 18.33 -1.94 -22.71
N LYS A 183 18.43 -0.75 -22.12
CA LYS A 183 19.34 0.29 -22.58
C LYS A 183 20.80 -0.16 -22.47
N ASP A 184 21.18 -0.78 -21.36
CA ASP A 184 22.55 -1.31 -21.17
C ASP A 184 22.85 -2.45 -22.16
N ALA A 185 21.88 -3.32 -22.41
CA ALA A 185 21.98 -4.40 -23.42
C ALA A 185 21.97 -3.89 -24.89
N GLY A 186 21.70 -2.60 -25.12
CA GLY A 186 21.56 -2.04 -26.48
C GLY A 186 20.32 -2.53 -27.21
N LEU A 187 19.25 -2.88 -26.50
CA LEU A 187 18.00 -3.44 -27.02
C LEU A 187 16.87 -2.39 -26.99
N ASP A 188 15.94 -2.53 -27.96
CA ASP A 188 14.76 -1.68 -28.07
C ASP A 188 13.52 -2.54 -28.24
N GLU A 189 12.56 -2.44 -27.30
CA GLU A 189 11.29 -3.18 -27.35
C GLU A 189 10.42 -2.85 -28.59
N LEU A 190 10.61 -1.68 -29.19
CA LEU A 190 9.86 -1.28 -30.39
C LEU A 190 10.34 -2.01 -31.63
N THR A 191 11.60 -2.43 -31.64
CA THR A 191 12.24 -3.04 -32.82
C THR A 191 12.54 -4.52 -32.66
N GLN A 192 12.50 -5.04 -31.42
CA GLN A 192 12.89 -6.39 -31.08
C GLN A 192 11.87 -7.07 -30.15
N LYS A 193 11.59 -8.33 -30.41
CA LYS A 193 10.75 -9.14 -29.50
C LYS A 193 11.57 -9.55 -28.28
N ILE A 194 11.24 -8.97 -27.14
CA ILE A 194 11.87 -9.26 -25.84
C ILE A 194 10.89 -10.02 -24.98
N VAL A 195 11.35 -11.09 -24.34
CA VAL A 195 10.54 -11.90 -23.43
C VAL A 195 11.24 -12.01 -22.09
N PHE A 196 10.62 -11.38 -21.07
CA PHE A 196 11.06 -11.49 -19.70
C PHE A 196 10.59 -12.82 -19.11
N THR A 197 11.53 -13.66 -18.66
CA THR A 197 11.26 -14.92 -17.96
C THR A 197 11.24 -14.74 -16.46
N ARG A 198 11.96 -13.69 -15.97
CA ARG A 198 11.97 -13.26 -14.59
C ARG A 198 12.08 -11.75 -14.53
N ALA A 199 11.24 -11.12 -13.73
CA ALA A 199 11.27 -9.68 -13.50
C ALA A 199 10.62 -9.41 -12.14
N GLU A 200 11.42 -9.40 -11.08
CA GLU A 200 10.94 -9.30 -9.70
C GLU A 200 11.88 -8.50 -8.81
N LEU A 201 11.33 -7.87 -7.77
CA LEU A 201 12.11 -7.30 -6.69
C LEU A 201 12.63 -8.44 -5.80
N ASN A 202 13.92 -8.42 -5.49
CA ASN A 202 14.58 -9.41 -4.66
C ASN A 202 15.53 -8.72 -3.68
N ARG A 203 16.23 -9.48 -2.84
CA ARG A 203 17.26 -8.97 -1.95
C ARG A 203 18.55 -9.76 -2.12
N ASN A 204 19.59 -9.05 -2.50
CA ASN A 204 20.93 -9.59 -2.48
C ASN A 204 21.68 -9.03 -1.27
N GLN A 205 22.09 -9.92 -0.34
CA GLN A 205 22.77 -9.56 0.91
C GLN A 205 22.02 -8.46 1.72
N GLY A 206 20.67 -8.54 1.73
CA GLY A 206 19.81 -7.58 2.42
C GLY A 206 19.53 -6.26 1.67
N LYS A 207 20.16 -6.02 0.52
CA LYS A 207 19.90 -4.85 -0.32
C LYS A 207 18.81 -5.16 -1.33
N PRO A 208 17.80 -4.30 -1.47
CA PRO A 208 16.74 -4.47 -2.46
C PRO A 208 17.31 -4.30 -3.88
N CYS A 209 17.02 -5.24 -4.75
CA CYS A 209 17.45 -5.21 -6.15
C CYS A 209 16.42 -5.89 -7.05
N TYR A 210 16.29 -5.43 -8.27
CA TYR A 210 15.54 -6.13 -9.29
C TYR A 210 16.38 -7.20 -9.94
N ILE A 211 15.84 -8.41 -10.03
CA ILE A 211 16.39 -9.51 -10.81
C ILE A 211 15.60 -9.61 -12.11
N LEU A 212 16.28 -9.39 -13.21
CA LEU A 212 15.69 -9.45 -14.54
C LEU A 212 16.39 -10.51 -15.37
N GLU A 213 15.61 -11.45 -15.89
CA GLU A 213 16.05 -12.43 -16.88
C GLU A 213 15.17 -12.29 -18.12
N PHE A 214 15.77 -12.12 -19.25
CA PHE A 214 15.04 -12.00 -20.51
C PHE A 214 15.87 -12.50 -21.68
N TYR A 215 15.20 -12.74 -22.79
CA TYR A 215 15.85 -13.15 -24.02
C TYR A 215 15.27 -12.43 -25.24
N THR A 216 16.11 -12.29 -26.28
CA THR A 216 15.71 -11.88 -27.62
C THR A 216 16.42 -12.76 -28.64
N GLY A 217 15.66 -13.40 -29.53
CA GLY A 217 16.19 -14.44 -30.40
C GLY A 217 16.82 -15.59 -29.60
N THR A 218 18.11 -15.84 -29.79
CA THR A 218 18.90 -16.86 -29.06
C THR A 218 19.69 -16.31 -27.90
N ASN A 219 19.74 -15.00 -27.71
CA ASN A 219 20.51 -14.37 -26.66
C ASN A 219 19.71 -14.29 -25.37
N GLN A 220 20.33 -14.67 -24.26
CA GLN A 220 19.79 -14.56 -22.91
C GLN A 220 20.59 -13.52 -22.13
N TYR A 221 19.87 -12.75 -21.33
CA TYR A 221 20.39 -11.66 -20.52
C TYR A 221 19.98 -11.85 -19.06
N PHE A 222 20.88 -11.52 -18.17
CA PHE A 222 20.64 -11.51 -16.73
C PHE A 222 21.13 -10.18 -16.16
N TYR A 223 20.24 -9.50 -15.41
CA TYR A 223 20.56 -8.24 -14.75
C TYR A 223 20.17 -8.28 -13.28
N GLN A 224 21.01 -7.66 -12.47
CA GLN A 224 20.71 -7.31 -11.10
C GLN A 224 20.85 -5.80 -10.98
N ILE A 225 19.75 -5.10 -10.69
CA ILE A 225 19.68 -3.63 -10.65
C ILE A 225 19.34 -3.19 -9.24
N ASP A 226 20.17 -2.35 -8.63
CA ASP A 226 19.87 -1.77 -7.31
C ASP A 226 18.54 -1.01 -7.37
N ALA A 227 17.59 -1.39 -6.49
CA ALA A 227 16.23 -0.86 -6.55
C ALA A 227 16.13 0.61 -6.14
N LYS A 228 17.14 1.18 -5.46
CA LYS A 228 17.15 2.59 -5.05
C LYS A 228 17.84 3.49 -6.08
N SER A 229 18.97 3.05 -6.59
CA SER A 229 19.82 3.88 -7.46
C SER A 229 19.64 3.59 -8.95
N GLY A 230 19.10 2.43 -9.32
CA GLY A 230 19.09 1.97 -10.69
C GLY A 230 20.45 1.50 -11.21
N SER A 231 21.45 1.37 -10.36
CA SER A 231 22.78 0.87 -10.77
C SER A 231 22.73 -0.63 -11.06
N ILE A 232 23.44 -1.04 -12.11
CA ILE A 232 23.64 -2.45 -12.50
C ILE A 232 24.75 -3.08 -11.67
#